data_47c3e02c7c504cb27e9de06bcc333d1b
#
_entry.id   47c3e02c7c504cb27e9de06bcc333d1b
#
_cell.length_a   1.000
_cell.length_b   1.000
_cell.length_c   1.000
_cell.angle_alpha   90.00
_cell.angle_beta   90.00
_cell.angle_gamma   90.00
#
_symmetry.space_group_name_H-M   'P 1'
#
loop_
_entity.id
_entity.type
_entity.pdbx_description
1 polymer ?
#
loop_
_entity_poly.entity_id
_entity_poly.type
_entity_poly.pdbx_seq_one_letter_code
_entity_poly.pdbx_strand_id
1 'polypeptide(L)'
;ALPQPKVGTAFWKEFARTAKPENYQGNCVGYGEWGIVDVWRRPKPEFLSTKKAYSPVRLLADDNLSFTAGQPLMLTVYNRFDHTNLNEIKAFYTYKGMKKALRLGFVEPHQKGLLTIPAEQWEEGEKLLVEFFTSEGDLIDAYRPVLGVEKVDYPAVIDGEKLIVTDNGDKLMIRGEGFEIPFDKETGLIVNATV
;
A
#
# COMPACT_ATOMS: atom_id res chain seq x y z
N ALA A 1 17.04 31.39 -15.44
CA ALA A 1 15.70 30.92 -15.11
C ALA A 1 14.97 30.61 -16.41
N LEU A 2 14.55 29.36 -16.60
CA LEU A 2 13.69 29.04 -17.76
C LEU A 2 12.38 29.78 -17.62
N PRO A 3 11.84 30.37 -18.73
CA PRO A 3 10.58 31.06 -18.67
C PRO A 3 9.49 30.07 -18.19
N GLN A 4 8.76 30.49 -17.19
CA GLN A 4 7.67 29.67 -16.66
C GLN A 4 6.60 29.48 -17.75
N PRO A 5 6.28 28.27 -18.17
CA PRO A 5 5.20 28.06 -19.12
C PRO A 5 3.90 28.48 -18.44
N LYS A 6 3.17 29.36 -19.09
CA LYS A 6 1.85 29.78 -18.63
C LYS A 6 0.93 28.55 -18.64
N VAL A 7 0.28 28.27 -17.53
CA VAL A 7 -0.69 27.16 -17.41
C VAL A 7 -1.72 27.26 -18.54
N GLY A 8 -1.94 26.16 -19.26
CA GLY A 8 -2.85 26.13 -20.41
C GLY A 8 -2.25 26.62 -21.73
N THR A 9 -0.95 26.84 -21.79
CA THR A 9 -0.26 27.21 -23.03
C THR A 9 -0.23 26.07 -24.04
N ALA A 10 0.00 26.43 -25.32
CA ALA A 10 0.19 25.46 -26.39
C ALA A 10 1.29 24.43 -26.09
N PHE A 11 2.32 24.80 -25.30
CA PHE A 11 3.38 23.89 -24.83
C PHE A 11 2.84 22.65 -24.09
N TRP A 12 1.98 22.84 -23.09
CA TRP A 12 1.44 21.72 -22.34
C TRP A 12 0.50 20.82 -23.16
N LYS A 13 -0.26 21.45 -24.06
CA LYS A 13 -1.09 20.71 -25.02
C LYS A 13 -0.23 19.90 -25.98
N GLU A 14 0.83 20.48 -26.50
CA GLU A 14 1.78 19.81 -27.39
C GLU A 14 2.54 18.70 -26.68
N PHE A 15 3.04 18.94 -25.47
CA PHE A 15 3.70 17.94 -24.66
C PHE A 15 2.77 16.75 -24.35
N ALA A 16 1.56 17.01 -23.91
CA ALA A 16 0.59 15.93 -23.61
C ALA A 16 0.17 15.15 -24.88
N ARG A 17 0.18 15.79 -26.05
CA ARG A 17 -0.14 15.18 -27.33
C ARG A 17 1.00 14.33 -27.90
N THR A 18 2.25 14.78 -27.76
CA THR A 18 3.43 14.18 -28.42
C THR A 18 4.17 13.20 -27.53
N ALA A 19 4.18 13.41 -26.21
CA ALA A 19 4.84 12.50 -25.29
C ALA A 19 4.03 11.23 -25.13
N LYS A 20 4.65 10.09 -25.38
CA LYS A 20 4.02 8.79 -25.17
C LYS A 20 4.20 8.33 -23.73
N PRO A 21 3.12 7.84 -23.06
CA PRO A 21 3.20 7.41 -21.67
C PRO A 21 4.28 6.35 -21.41
N GLU A 22 4.50 5.44 -22.35
CA GLU A 22 5.50 4.38 -22.27
C GLU A 22 6.95 4.88 -22.30
N ASN A 23 7.18 6.09 -22.83
CA ASN A 23 8.50 6.71 -22.92
C ASN A 23 8.72 7.79 -21.85
N TYR A 24 7.75 7.98 -20.98
CA TYR A 24 7.84 8.99 -19.93
C TYR A 24 8.71 8.50 -18.78
N GLN A 25 9.81 9.19 -18.54
CA GLN A 25 10.77 8.83 -17.49
C GLN A 25 10.52 9.52 -16.15
N GLY A 26 9.37 10.13 -15.96
CA GLY A 26 9.02 10.80 -14.70
C GLY A 26 9.48 12.26 -14.61
N ASN A 27 10.29 12.75 -15.53
CA ASN A 27 10.79 14.13 -15.49
C ASN A 27 9.77 15.11 -16.05
N CYS A 28 9.38 16.07 -15.25
CA CYS A 28 8.55 17.19 -15.69
C CYS A 28 9.42 18.30 -16.25
N VAL A 29 9.21 18.66 -17.52
CA VAL A 29 9.99 19.72 -18.16
C VAL A 29 9.71 21.06 -17.47
N GLY A 30 10.71 21.58 -16.76
CA GLY A 30 10.71 22.90 -16.17
C GLY A 30 10.17 23.03 -14.73
N TYR A 31 9.62 21.98 -14.13
CA TYR A 31 8.98 22.06 -12.80
C TYR A 31 9.32 20.96 -11.81
N GLY A 32 10.06 19.94 -12.17
CA GLY A 32 10.22 18.78 -11.33
C GLY A 32 8.93 17.92 -11.25
N GLU A 33 8.96 16.89 -10.42
CA GLU A 33 7.90 15.87 -10.33
C GLU A 33 6.83 16.26 -9.30
N TRP A 34 6.07 17.30 -9.59
CA TRP A 34 5.01 17.77 -8.70
C TRP A 34 3.72 16.98 -8.86
N GLY A 35 2.98 16.87 -7.77
CA GLY A 35 1.67 16.22 -7.74
C GLY A 35 1.73 14.71 -7.59
N ILE A 36 0.61 14.12 -7.23
CA ILE A 36 0.42 12.69 -6.95
C ILE A 36 0.01 11.87 -8.18
N VAL A 37 -0.23 12.53 -9.29
CA VAL A 37 -0.51 11.94 -10.61
C VAL A 37 0.37 12.62 -11.66
N ASP A 38 0.68 11.90 -12.73
CA ASP A 38 1.40 12.44 -13.86
C ASP A 38 0.47 13.19 -14.85
N VAL A 39 1.04 13.68 -15.94
CA VAL A 39 0.29 14.46 -16.96
C VAL A 39 -0.76 13.63 -17.71
N TRP A 40 -0.67 12.32 -17.70
CA TRP A 40 -1.65 11.37 -18.25
C TRP A 40 -2.61 10.83 -17.19
N ARG A 41 -2.61 11.42 -15.96
CA ARG A 41 -3.43 11.02 -14.81
C ARG A 41 -3.12 9.62 -14.30
N ARG A 42 -1.92 9.09 -14.54
CA ARG A 42 -1.49 7.85 -13.92
C ARG A 42 -1.06 8.11 -12.48
N PRO A 43 -1.47 7.27 -11.53
CA PRO A 43 -1.04 7.41 -10.14
C PRO A 43 0.47 7.24 -10.02
N LYS A 44 1.12 8.15 -9.29
CA LYS A 44 2.49 7.98 -8.83
C LYS A 44 2.53 7.17 -7.54
N PRO A 45 3.70 6.69 -7.07
CA PRO A 45 3.80 5.94 -5.82
C PRO A 45 3.16 6.65 -4.62
N GLU A 46 3.28 7.97 -4.54
CA GLU A 46 2.74 8.79 -3.45
C GLU A 46 1.21 8.85 -3.43
N PHE A 47 0.55 8.54 -4.55
CA PHE A 47 -0.90 8.59 -4.68
C PHE A 47 -1.60 7.73 -3.63
N LEU A 48 -1.17 6.48 -3.46
CA LEU A 48 -1.79 5.55 -2.52
C LEU A 48 -1.58 5.99 -1.07
N SER A 49 -0.38 6.46 -0.73
CA SER A 49 -0.07 6.98 0.60
C SER A 49 -0.89 8.23 0.91
N THR A 50 -1.02 9.13 -0.06
CA THR A 50 -1.84 10.35 0.06
C THR A 50 -3.32 9.99 0.21
N LYS A 51 -3.85 9.09 -0.63
CA LYS A 51 -5.23 8.59 -0.50
C LYS A 51 -5.49 8.03 0.90
N LYS A 52 -4.56 7.23 1.42
CA LYS A 52 -4.66 6.65 2.77
C LYS A 52 -4.60 7.71 3.86
N ALA A 53 -3.72 8.70 3.75
CA ALA A 53 -3.58 9.78 4.71
C ALA A 53 -4.84 10.66 4.79
N TYR A 54 -5.49 10.91 3.67
CA TYR A 54 -6.71 11.71 3.57
C TYR A 54 -8.01 10.90 3.63
N SER A 55 -7.93 9.59 3.88
CA SER A 55 -9.13 8.75 3.99
C SER A 55 -10.13 9.34 5.00
N PRO A 56 -11.39 9.53 4.61
CA PRO A 56 -12.41 10.06 5.51
C PRO A 56 -12.93 9.02 6.50
N VAL A 57 -12.52 7.77 6.40
CA VAL A 57 -12.85 6.70 7.35
C VAL A 57 -11.57 6.08 7.87
N ARG A 58 -11.39 6.06 9.19
CA ARG A 58 -10.25 5.41 9.84
C ARG A 58 -10.71 4.23 10.67
N LEU A 59 -10.19 3.07 10.37
CA LEU A 59 -10.24 1.94 11.29
C LEU A 59 -9.10 2.12 12.30
N LEU A 60 -9.46 2.30 13.57
CA LEU A 60 -8.52 2.44 14.67
C LEU A 60 -8.33 1.06 15.31
N ALA A 61 -7.54 0.24 14.66
CA ALA A 61 -7.21 -1.09 15.10
C ALA A 61 -5.70 -1.31 14.94
N ASP A 62 -5.14 -2.12 15.79
CA ASP A 62 -3.79 -2.60 15.62
C ASP A 62 -3.69 -3.49 14.38
N ASP A 63 -2.50 -3.60 13.79
CA ASP A 63 -2.27 -4.49 12.65
C ASP A 63 -2.57 -5.95 13.02
N ASN A 64 -2.39 -6.29 14.29
CA ASN A 64 -2.71 -7.59 14.87
C ASN A 64 -3.93 -7.50 15.79
N LEU A 65 -5.03 -8.15 15.40
CA LEU A 65 -6.29 -8.11 16.14
C LEU A 65 -6.36 -9.26 17.14
N SER A 66 -6.64 -8.92 18.40
CA SER A 66 -7.06 -9.93 19.39
C SER A 66 -8.48 -10.42 19.06
N PHE A 67 -8.71 -11.71 19.13
CA PHE A 67 -9.98 -12.34 18.82
C PHE A 67 -10.31 -13.51 19.73
N THR A 68 -11.58 -13.91 19.75
CA THR A 68 -12.05 -15.17 20.29
C THR A 68 -12.87 -15.86 19.20
N ALA A 69 -12.54 -17.11 18.89
CA ALA A 69 -13.26 -17.88 17.89
C ALA A 69 -14.76 -17.96 18.23
N GLY A 70 -15.61 -17.76 17.23
CA GLY A 70 -17.06 -17.79 17.41
C GLY A 70 -17.65 -16.53 18.09
N GLN A 71 -16.86 -15.50 18.37
CA GLN A 71 -17.34 -14.24 18.91
C GLN A 71 -17.22 -13.10 17.88
N PRO A 72 -18.10 -12.08 17.95
CA PRO A 72 -17.97 -10.89 17.09
C PRO A 72 -16.65 -10.14 17.36
N LEU A 73 -16.08 -9.55 16.31
CA LEU A 73 -14.98 -8.59 16.46
C LEU A 73 -15.55 -7.18 16.59
N MET A 74 -15.04 -6.45 17.57
CA MET A 74 -15.45 -5.08 17.84
C MET A 74 -14.26 -4.15 17.57
N LEU A 75 -14.35 -3.35 16.50
CA LEU A 75 -13.29 -2.46 16.05
C LEU A 75 -13.75 -1.00 16.19
N THR A 76 -12.84 -0.14 16.62
CA THR A 76 -13.14 1.29 16.66
C THR A 76 -12.98 1.89 15.27
N VAL A 77 -13.98 2.62 14.81
CA VAL A 77 -13.94 3.38 13.56
C VAL A 77 -14.04 4.87 13.87
N TYR A 78 -13.29 5.70 13.14
CA TYR A 78 -13.34 7.15 13.24
C TYR A 78 -13.89 7.73 11.95
N ASN A 79 -15.01 8.43 12.05
CA ASN A 79 -15.60 9.20 10.97
C ASN A 79 -14.85 10.53 10.82
N ARG A 80 -14.14 10.73 9.73
CA ARG A 80 -13.42 11.95 9.38
C ARG A 80 -14.10 12.74 8.26
N PHE A 81 -15.29 12.34 7.84
CA PHE A 81 -16.12 13.16 6.98
C PHE A 81 -16.51 14.46 7.69
N ASP A 82 -16.77 15.51 6.92
CA ASP A 82 -17.27 16.78 7.44
C ASP A 82 -18.80 16.83 7.50
N HIS A 83 -19.49 16.08 6.61
CA HIS A 83 -20.93 16.18 6.44
C HIS A 83 -21.66 14.84 6.31
N THR A 84 -20.94 13.73 6.21
CA THR A 84 -21.51 12.40 5.96
C THR A 84 -21.47 11.56 7.23
N ASN A 85 -22.60 10.97 7.60
CA ASN A 85 -22.64 9.98 8.68
C ASN A 85 -22.17 8.61 8.18
N LEU A 86 -21.57 7.79 9.04
CA LEU A 86 -21.06 6.49 8.61
C LEU A 86 -22.15 5.53 8.13
N ASN A 87 -23.38 5.63 8.60
CA ASN A 87 -24.47 4.80 8.12
C ASN A 87 -24.94 5.12 6.69
N GLU A 88 -24.45 6.21 6.09
CA GLU A 88 -24.70 6.61 4.70
C GLU A 88 -23.76 5.96 3.68
N ILE A 89 -22.70 5.33 4.15
CA ILE A 89 -21.75 4.63 3.31
C ILE A 89 -21.91 3.10 3.43
N LYS A 90 -21.32 2.36 2.50
CA LYS A 90 -21.34 0.90 2.50
C LYS A 90 -20.04 0.34 3.07
N ALA A 91 -20.14 -0.75 3.82
CA ALA A 91 -18.96 -1.47 4.30
C ALA A 91 -19.13 -2.97 4.04
N PHE A 92 -17.98 -3.62 3.84
CA PHE A 92 -17.89 -5.07 3.67
C PHE A 92 -16.69 -5.59 4.42
N TYR A 93 -16.77 -6.85 4.83
CA TYR A 93 -15.59 -7.58 5.23
C TYR A 93 -15.43 -8.84 4.38
N THR A 94 -14.20 -9.25 4.20
CA THR A 94 -13.87 -10.52 3.54
C THR A 94 -13.01 -11.33 4.48
N TYR A 95 -13.45 -12.54 4.76
CA TYR A 95 -12.75 -13.53 5.56
C TYR A 95 -12.74 -14.87 4.82
N LYS A 96 -11.57 -15.50 4.70
CA LYS A 96 -11.37 -16.76 3.94
C LYS A 96 -12.03 -16.72 2.55
N GLY A 97 -11.87 -15.60 1.83
CA GLY A 97 -12.41 -15.41 0.48
C GLY A 97 -13.90 -15.10 0.41
N MET A 98 -14.64 -15.15 1.50
CA MET A 98 -16.07 -14.81 1.54
C MET A 98 -16.29 -13.35 1.91
N LYS A 99 -16.85 -12.58 0.98
CA LYS A 99 -17.23 -11.17 1.17
C LYS A 99 -18.65 -11.07 1.70
N LYS A 100 -18.81 -10.37 2.81
CA LYS A 100 -20.10 -10.15 3.47
C LYS A 100 -20.30 -8.66 3.76
N ALA A 101 -21.55 -8.20 3.67
CA ALA A 101 -21.89 -6.81 3.99
C ALA A 101 -21.80 -6.56 5.50
N LEU A 102 -21.32 -5.38 5.87
CA LEU A 102 -21.32 -4.86 7.24
C LEU A 102 -22.34 -3.74 7.38
N ARG A 103 -23.08 -3.79 8.45
CA ARG A 103 -23.95 -2.68 8.82
C ARG A 103 -23.16 -1.69 9.68
N LEU A 104 -23.03 -0.48 9.16
CA LEU A 104 -22.46 0.64 9.91
C LEU A 104 -23.53 1.27 10.79
N GLY A 105 -23.18 1.57 12.04
CA GLY A 105 -24.00 2.36 12.95
C GLY A 105 -24.00 3.85 12.59
N PHE A 106 -24.83 4.59 13.28
CA PHE A 106 -24.84 6.05 13.21
C PHE A 106 -23.59 6.58 13.95
N VAL A 107 -22.69 7.19 13.21
CA VAL A 107 -21.48 7.85 13.74
C VAL A 107 -21.35 9.20 13.05
N GLU A 108 -21.59 10.26 13.81
CA GLU A 108 -21.53 11.62 13.29
C GLU A 108 -20.13 12.00 12.76
N PRO A 109 -20.03 13.02 11.90
CA PRO A 109 -18.76 13.60 11.51
C PRO A 109 -17.87 13.89 12.71
N HIS A 110 -16.57 13.61 12.56
CA HIS A 110 -15.52 13.79 13.57
C HIS A 110 -15.72 13.01 14.87
N GLN A 111 -16.61 11.99 14.87
CA GLN A 111 -16.81 11.11 16.02
C GLN A 111 -16.24 9.72 15.80
N LYS A 112 -15.94 9.06 16.90
CA LYS A 112 -15.58 7.65 16.93
C LYS A 112 -16.82 6.81 17.18
N GLY A 113 -16.89 5.66 16.56
CA GLY A 113 -17.94 4.67 16.75
C GLY A 113 -17.40 3.26 16.78
N LEU A 114 -18.30 2.31 16.92
CA LEU A 114 -18.00 0.90 16.99
C LEU A 114 -18.46 0.22 15.70
N LEU A 115 -17.54 -0.51 15.06
CA LEU A 115 -17.80 -1.42 13.96
C LEU A 115 -17.85 -2.84 14.51
N THR A 116 -18.99 -3.49 14.43
CA THR A 116 -19.14 -4.88 14.85
C THR A 116 -19.10 -5.79 13.63
N ILE A 117 -18.11 -6.66 13.55
CA ILE A 117 -18.03 -7.71 12.53
C ILE A 117 -18.67 -8.96 13.14
N PRO A 118 -19.64 -9.59 12.46
CA PRO A 118 -20.33 -10.78 12.98
C PRO A 118 -19.36 -11.92 13.34
N ALA A 119 -19.78 -12.74 14.28
CA ALA A 119 -19.02 -13.89 14.73
C ALA A 119 -18.68 -14.84 13.56
N GLU A 120 -17.44 -15.24 13.49
CA GLU A 120 -16.91 -16.26 12.57
C GLU A 120 -16.05 -17.26 13.37
N GLN A 121 -15.70 -18.36 12.75
CA GLN A 121 -14.67 -19.25 13.29
C GLN A 121 -13.30 -18.65 12.95
N TRP A 122 -12.92 -17.63 13.74
CA TRP A 122 -11.67 -16.92 13.54
C TRP A 122 -10.49 -17.84 13.78
N GLU A 123 -9.49 -17.75 12.91
CA GLU A 123 -8.24 -18.53 13.01
C GLU A 123 -7.04 -17.58 13.07
N GLU A 124 -6.07 -17.96 13.87
CA GLU A 124 -4.85 -17.19 14.05
C GLU A 124 -4.00 -17.14 12.77
N GLY A 125 -3.49 -15.97 12.46
CA GLY A 125 -2.68 -15.71 11.27
C GLY A 125 -3.49 -15.44 10.01
N GLU A 126 -4.82 -15.57 10.04
CA GLU A 126 -5.68 -15.23 8.92
C GLU A 126 -5.83 -13.71 8.77
N LYS A 127 -5.98 -13.26 7.53
CA LYS A 127 -6.16 -11.84 7.20
C LYS A 127 -7.63 -11.50 7.03
N LEU A 128 -8.04 -10.43 7.67
CA LEU A 128 -9.36 -9.86 7.52
C LEU A 128 -9.26 -8.63 6.59
N LEU A 129 -10.05 -8.59 5.51
CA LEU A 129 -10.16 -7.42 4.68
C LEU A 129 -11.44 -6.65 5.07
N VAL A 130 -11.31 -5.40 5.46
CA VAL A 130 -12.44 -4.50 5.73
C VAL A 130 -12.41 -3.36 4.72
N GLU A 131 -13.49 -3.17 3.97
CA GLU A 131 -13.59 -2.20 2.88
C GLU A 131 -14.76 -1.25 3.12
N PHE A 132 -14.54 0.03 2.81
CA PHE A 132 -15.54 1.10 2.87
C PHE A 132 -15.75 1.69 1.48
N PHE A 133 -17.01 1.89 1.10
CA PHE A 133 -17.40 2.41 -0.21
C PHE A 133 -18.39 3.55 -0.05
N THR A 134 -18.40 4.46 -1.02
CA THR A 134 -19.46 5.47 -1.13
C THR A 134 -20.82 4.82 -1.40
N SER A 135 -21.90 5.59 -1.30
CA SER A 135 -23.24 5.16 -1.71
C SER A 135 -23.30 4.72 -3.18
N GLU A 136 -22.48 5.34 -4.04
CA GLU A 136 -22.35 5.05 -5.48
C GLU A 136 -21.52 3.79 -5.77
N GLY A 137 -20.68 3.35 -4.81
CA GLY A 137 -19.89 2.14 -4.93
C GLY A 137 -18.39 2.38 -5.17
N ASP A 138 -17.92 3.62 -5.04
CA ASP A 138 -16.49 3.93 -5.13
C ASP A 138 -15.76 3.56 -3.86
N LEU A 139 -14.60 2.94 -3.99
CA LEU A 139 -13.78 2.54 -2.85
C LEU A 139 -13.19 3.77 -2.13
N ILE A 140 -13.62 3.97 -0.90
CA ILE A 140 -13.07 4.97 0.01
C ILE A 140 -11.73 4.50 0.56
N ASP A 141 -11.74 3.36 1.27
CA ASP A 141 -10.55 2.81 1.91
C ASP A 141 -10.69 1.30 2.17
N ALA A 142 -9.55 0.65 2.40
CA ALA A 142 -9.46 -0.76 2.76
C ALA A 142 -8.39 -0.99 3.84
N TYR A 143 -8.68 -1.91 4.76
CA TYR A 143 -7.82 -2.29 5.88
C TYR A 143 -7.64 -3.81 5.89
N ARG A 144 -6.44 -4.28 6.19
CA ARG A 144 -6.10 -5.70 6.19
C ARG A 144 -5.41 -6.12 7.50
N PRO A 145 -6.07 -5.98 8.64
CA PRO A 145 -5.50 -6.48 9.88
C PRO A 145 -5.39 -8.00 9.87
N VAL A 146 -4.46 -8.51 10.66
CA VAL A 146 -4.23 -9.94 10.88
C VAL A 146 -4.91 -10.36 12.18
N LEU A 147 -5.50 -11.54 12.22
CA LEU A 147 -6.06 -12.13 13.43
C LEU A 147 -4.95 -12.80 14.22
N GLY A 148 -4.65 -12.28 15.41
CA GLY A 148 -3.53 -12.76 16.22
C GLY A 148 -2.17 -12.41 15.61
N VAL A 149 -1.29 -13.38 15.50
CA VAL A 149 0.06 -13.21 14.98
C VAL A 149 0.13 -13.63 13.52
N GLU A 150 0.70 -12.77 12.66
CA GLU A 150 0.90 -13.11 11.26
C GLU A 150 1.83 -14.31 11.12
N LYS A 151 1.35 -15.34 10.42
CA LYS A 151 2.19 -16.47 10.04
C LYS A 151 3.04 -16.06 8.85
N VAL A 152 4.32 -15.82 9.08
CA VAL A 152 5.28 -15.56 8.03
C VAL A 152 5.91 -16.89 7.64
N ASP A 153 5.58 -17.39 6.46
CA ASP A 153 6.29 -18.51 5.86
C ASP A 153 7.64 -18.00 5.35
N TYR A 154 8.67 -18.18 6.15
CA TYR A 154 10.02 -17.98 5.67
C TYR A 154 10.35 -19.08 4.65
N PRO A 155 10.98 -18.75 3.52
CA PRO A 155 11.46 -19.78 2.63
C PRO A 155 12.34 -20.75 3.41
N ALA A 156 12.12 -22.05 3.19
CA ALA A 156 12.93 -23.07 3.82
C ALA A 156 14.41 -22.75 3.56
N VAL A 157 15.21 -22.78 4.63
CA VAL A 157 16.65 -22.69 4.49
C VAL A 157 17.07 -23.94 3.71
N ILE A 158 17.43 -23.75 2.45
CA ILE A 158 18.02 -24.83 1.65
C ILE A 158 19.41 -25.03 2.20
N ASP A 159 19.70 -26.21 2.72
CA ASP A 159 21.07 -26.64 3.04
C ASP A 159 21.85 -26.72 1.71
N GLY A 160 22.40 -25.60 1.32
CA GLY A 160 23.29 -25.48 0.18
C GLY A 160 24.76 -25.59 0.60
N GLU A 161 25.63 -25.65 -0.38
CA GLU A 161 27.08 -25.55 -0.14
C GLU A 161 27.41 -24.24 0.60
N LYS A 162 28.46 -24.28 1.44
CA LYS A 162 28.89 -23.09 2.16
C LYS A 162 29.26 -21.98 1.18
N LEU A 163 28.79 -20.78 1.49
CA LEU A 163 29.19 -19.60 0.75
C LEU A 163 30.71 -19.40 0.83
N ILE A 164 31.33 -19.16 -0.31
CA ILE A 164 32.72 -18.81 -0.41
C ILE A 164 32.82 -17.30 -0.48
N VAL A 165 33.51 -16.71 0.48
CA VAL A 165 33.77 -15.27 0.51
C VAL A 165 35.24 -15.03 0.26
N THR A 166 35.56 -14.30 -0.80
CA THR A 166 36.92 -13.94 -1.16
C THR A 166 37.09 -12.43 -1.15
N ASP A 167 38.08 -11.95 -0.41
CA ASP A 167 38.46 -10.55 -0.39
C ASP A 167 39.49 -10.27 -1.46
N ASN A 168 39.15 -9.48 -2.47
CA ASN A 168 40.04 -9.08 -3.57
C ASN A 168 40.49 -7.61 -3.43
N GLY A 169 40.61 -7.10 -2.22
CA GLY A 169 41.07 -5.75 -1.94
C GLY A 169 39.94 -4.72 -2.01
N ASP A 170 39.56 -4.28 -3.18
CA ASP A 170 38.49 -3.31 -3.42
C ASP A 170 37.10 -3.95 -3.45
N LYS A 171 37.01 -5.28 -3.67
CA LYS A 171 35.74 -6.02 -3.75
C LYS A 171 35.74 -7.25 -2.86
N LEU A 172 34.58 -7.51 -2.29
CA LEU A 172 34.24 -8.73 -1.61
C LEU A 172 33.43 -9.62 -2.58
N MET A 173 33.94 -10.77 -2.94
CA MET A 173 33.27 -11.72 -3.83
C MET A 173 32.55 -12.77 -3.00
N ILE A 174 31.22 -12.84 -3.10
CA ILE A 174 30.41 -13.85 -2.45
C ILE A 174 29.93 -14.83 -3.51
N ARG A 175 30.33 -16.10 -3.39
CA ARG A 175 29.96 -17.17 -4.31
C ARG A 175 29.17 -18.25 -3.60
N GLY A 176 28.14 -18.73 -4.28
CA GLY A 176 27.38 -19.91 -3.90
C GLY A 176 27.13 -20.78 -5.12
N GLU A 177 26.36 -21.84 -4.97
CA GLU A 177 25.98 -22.70 -6.07
C GLU A 177 25.10 -21.91 -7.07
N GLY A 178 25.65 -21.65 -8.27
CA GLY A 178 24.97 -20.97 -9.37
C GLY A 178 24.92 -19.44 -9.27
N PHE A 179 25.56 -18.82 -8.27
CA PHE A 179 25.59 -17.35 -8.20
C PHE A 179 26.93 -16.78 -7.76
N GLU A 180 27.17 -15.55 -8.21
CA GLU A 180 28.32 -14.74 -7.80
C GLU A 180 27.88 -13.29 -7.57
N ILE A 181 28.15 -12.76 -6.39
CA ILE A 181 27.79 -11.41 -5.98
C ILE A 181 29.04 -10.64 -5.60
N PRO A 182 29.53 -9.75 -6.46
CA PRO A 182 30.60 -8.80 -6.13
C PRO A 182 30.03 -7.64 -5.32
N PHE A 183 30.63 -7.39 -4.17
CA PHE A 183 30.32 -6.26 -3.30
C PHE A 183 31.49 -5.28 -3.33
N ASP A 184 31.26 -4.06 -3.76
CA ASP A 184 32.24 -2.99 -3.78
C ASP A 184 32.40 -2.40 -2.37
N LYS A 185 33.64 -2.43 -1.85
CA LYS A 185 33.93 -2.03 -0.47
C LYS A 185 34.00 -0.51 -0.28
N GLU A 186 34.23 0.25 -1.34
CA GLU A 186 34.28 1.70 -1.29
C GLU A 186 32.88 2.30 -1.30
N THR A 187 32.03 1.82 -2.19
CA THR A 187 30.67 2.35 -2.37
C THR A 187 29.61 1.66 -1.51
N GLY A 188 29.90 0.47 -0.99
CA GLY A 188 28.96 -0.35 -0.24
C GLY A 188 27.85 -0.97 -1.11
N LEU A 189 28.04 -1.06 -2.43
CA LEU A 189 27.04 -1.54 -3.37
C LEU A 189 27.38 -2.90 -3.97
N ILE A 190 26.34 -3.65 -4.34
CA ILE A 190 26.47 -4.86 -5.16
C ILE A 190 26.64 -4.44 -6.61
N VAL A 191 27.66 -5.00 -7.29
CA VAL A 191 27.98 -4.69 -8.69
C VAL A 191 27.93 -5.96 -9.53
N ASN A 192 27.06 -5.97 -10.55
CA ASN A 192 26.96 -7.05 -11.54
C ASN A 192 26.76 -8.47 -10.95
N ALA A 193 25.79 -8.63 -10.06
CA ALA A 193 25.44 -9.95 -9.55
C ALA A 193 25.00 -10.89 -10.71
N THR A 194 25.51 -12.11 -10.70
CA THR A 194 25.13 -13.18 -11.64
C THR A 194 24.42 -14.28 -10.86
N VAL A 195 23.30 -14.76 -11.40
CA VAL A 195 22.48 -15.84 -10.82
C VAL A 195 22.26 -16.91 -11.89
#